data_67e4cb9f1940f6da3c63a70d8c0c2ac2
#
_entry.id   67e4cb9f1940f6da3c63a70d8c0c2ac2
#
_cell.length_a   1.000
_cell.length_b   1.000
_cell.length_c   1.000
_cell.angle_alpha   90.00
_cell.angle_beta   90.00
_cell.angle_gamma   90.00
#
_symmetry.space_group_name_H-M   'P 1'
#
loop_
_entity.id
_entity.type
_entity.pdbx_description
1 polymer ?
#
loop_
_entity_poly.entity_id
_entity_poly.type
_entity_poly.pdbx_seq_one_letter_code
_entity_poly.pdbx_strand_id
1 'polypeptide(L)'
;GVYCHATGFKILMDCKCGRGTKALETLKKIMPDSGKNPSSRSGAEPYVFTNCYSTNPGYYGKSYQSWTTGTSAWCMMGLYEGMMGIKRDYDGLRIVPCFPAAWEEAEATRHFRGADYHIVIRNPKHLEKGKPVITVDGSLCVGGPVNSSPCGDERRDDSLYAGGLVPAFGDGKTHEVEVLLSE
;
A
#
# COMPACT_ATOMS: atom_id res chain seq x y z
N GLY A 1 -7.12 5.12 -24.51
CA GLY A 1 -6.13 5.70 -23.60
C GLY A 1 -5.85 4.78 -22.41
N VAL A 2 -4.74 4.99 -21.74
CA VAL A 2 -4.45 4.35 -20.45
C VAL A 2 -4.97 5.28 -19.35
N TYR A 3 -6.02 4.88 -18.64
CA TYR A 3 -6.62 5.67 -17.57
C TYR A 3 -5.92 5.39 -16.24
N CYS A 4 -4.94 6.23 -15.90
CA CYS A 4 -4.07 6.03 -14.75
C CYS A 4 -4.81 6.10 -13.42
N HIS A 5 -5.84 6.95 -13.30
CA HIS A 5 -6.67 7.03 -12.11
C HIS A 5 -7.31 5.67 -11.78
N ALA A 6 -7.97 5.03 -12.76
CA ALA A 6 -8.54 3.69 -12.56
C ALA A 6 -7.46 2.60 -12.38
N THR A 7 -6.26 2.82 -12.92
CA THR A 7 -5.13 1.90 -12.70
C THR A 7 -4.73 1.84 -11.22
N GLY A 8 -4.91 2.93 -10.46
CA GLY A 8 -4.75 2.92 -9.00
C GLY A 8 -5.68 1.93 -8.30
N PHE A 9 -6.93 1.81 -8.74
CA PHE A 9 -7.88 0.81 -8.21
C PHE A 9 -7.42 -0.62 -8.51
N LYS A 10 -6.87 -0.85 -9.71
CA LYS A 10 -6.29 -2.14 -10.08
C LYS A 10 -5.12 -2.52 -9.18
N ILE A 11 -4.25 -1.57 -8.80
CA ILE A 11 -3.14 -1.81 -7.87
C ILE A 11 -3.66 -2.32 -6.53
N LEU A 12 -4.67 -1.65 -5.95
CA LEU A 12 -5.32 -2.09 -4.71
C LEU A 12 -5.97 -3.46 -4.84
N MET A 13 -6.62 -3.73 -5.99
CA MET A 13 -7.23 -5.04 -6.26
C MET A 13 -6.17 -6.14 -6.33
N ASP A 14 -5.05 -5.91 -7.02
CA ASP A 14 -3.96 -6.89 -7.09
C ASP A 14 -3.41 -7.18 -5.68
N CYS A 15 -3.26 -6.17 -4.81
CA CYS A 15 -2.87 -6.38 -3.42
C CYS A 15 -3.90 -7.21 -2.64
N LYS A 16 -5.21 -6.93 -2.78
CA LYS A 16 -6.27 -7.74 -2.15
C LYS A 16 -6.22 -9.19 -2.59
N CYS A 17 -5.85 -9.44 -3.84
CA CYS A 17 -5.69 -10.79 -4.39
C CYS A 17 -4.34 -11.45 -4.04
N GLY A 18 -3.48 -10.82 -3.21
CA GLY A 18 -2.17 -11.36 -2.83
C GLY A 18 -1.13 -11.29 -3.95
N ARG A 19 -1.26 -10.36 -4.91
CA ARG A 19 -0.39 -10.21 -6.08
C ARG A 19 0.48 -8.96 -5.98
N GLY A 20 1.34 -8.89 -4.97
CA GLY A 20 2.16 -7.71 -4.66
C GLY A 20 3.13 -7.33 -5.77
N THR A 21 3.81 -8.31 -6.37
CA THR A 21 4.71 -8.10 -7.50
C THR A 21 3.97 -7.48 -8.69
N LYS A 22 2.78 -7.98 -9.01
CA LYS A 22 1.96 -7.46 -10.10
C LYS A 22 1.44 -6.06 -9.82
N ALA A 23 1.11 -5.76 -8.58
CA ALA A 23 0.73 -4.42 -8.14
C ALA A 23 1.87 -3.41 -8.37
N LEU A 24 3.10 -3.78 -7.96
CA LEU A 24 4.30 -2.95 -8.17
C LEU A 24 4.61 -2.77 -9.66
N GLU A 25 4.53 -3.82 -10.46
CA GLU A 25 4.71 -3.73 -11.92
C GLU A 25 3.70 -2.79 -12.57
N THR A 26 2.44 -2.82 -12.10
CA THR A 26 1.38 -1.94 -12.57
C THR A 26 1.68 -0.49 -12.19
N LEU A 27 2.09 -0.24 -10.94
CA LEU A 27 2.49 1.08 -10.46
C LEU A 27 3.63 1.66 -11.31
N LYS A 28 4.71 0.89 -11.51
CA LYS A 28 5.87 1.30 -12.31
C LYS A 28 5.52 1.71 -13.75
N LYS A 29 4.44 1.17 -14.33
CA LYS A 29 4.00 1.52 -15.70
C LYS A 29 3.35 2.90 -15.79
N ILE A 30 2.79 3.39 -14.70
CA ILE A 30 2.06 4.67 -14.67
C ILE A 30 2.75 5.73 -13.83
N MET A 31 3.89 5.40 -13.23
CA MET A 31 4.71 6.38 -12.50
C MET A 31 5.15 7.51 -13.42
N PRO A 32 5.27 8.75 -12.89
CA PRO A 32 5.90 9.85 -13.60
C PRO A 32 7.30 9.45 -14.10
N ASP A 33 7.66 9.95 -15.26
CA ASP A 33 8.98 9.74 -15.87
C ASP A 33 9.43 8.26 -15.93
N SER A 34 8.50 7.34 -16.19
CA SER A 34 8.86 5.92 -16.36
C SER A 34 9.82 5.74 -17.53
N GLY A 35 10.79 4.81 -17.41
CA GLY A 35 11.80 4.58 -18.45
C GLY A 35 11.22 4.19 -19.83
N LYS A 36 9.97 3.68 -19.87
CA LYS A 36 9.26 3.37 -21.11
C LYS A 36 8.43 4.54 -21.66
N ASN A 37 8.11 5.53 -20.83
CA ASN A 37 7.39 6.74 -21.22
C ASN A 37 7.93 7.95 -20.45
N PRO A 38 9.16 8.40 -20.76
CA PRO A 38 9.81 9.52 -20.08
C PRO A 38 9.06 10.85 -20.31
N SER A 39 9.32 11.83 -19.47
CA SER A 39 8.70 13.16 -19.54
C SER A 39 8.92 13.87 -20.88
N SER A 40 10.08 13.67 -21.51
CA SER A 40 10.36 14.17 -22.86
C SER A 40 9.39 13.64 -23.92
N ARG A 41 8.85 12.42 -23.73
CA ARG A 41 7.85 11.82 -24.60
C ARG A 41 6.44 12.15 -24.15
N SER A 42 6.15 11.97 -22.87
CA SER A 42 4.78 12.15 -22.34
C SER A 42 4.35 13.62 -22.30
N GLY A 43 5.29 14.54 -22.13
CA GLY A 43 5.01 15.96 -21.91
C GLY A 43 4.46 16.26 -20.51
N ALA A 44 4.41 15.27 -19.61
CA ALA A 44 4.10 15.48 -18.22
C ALA A 44 5.36 15.86 -17.44
N GLU A 45 5.20 16.56 -16.34
CA GLU A 45 6.27 16.85 -15.41
C GLU A 45 6.81 15.54 -14.80
N PRO A 46 8.15 15.40 -14.57
CA PRO A 46 8.76 14.14 -14.17
C PRO A 46 8.37 13.66 -12.76
N TYR A 47 7.68 14.49 -11.99
CA TYR A 47 7.25 14.23 -10.61
C TYR A 47 5.73 14.27 -10.42
N VAL A 48 4.96 14.38 -11.51
CA VAL A 48 3.49 14.50 -11.44
C VAL A 48 2.80 13.33 -12.11
N PHE A 49 1.91 12.67 -11.37
CA PHE A 49 1.02 11.68 -11.97
C PHE A 49 0.02 12.35 -12.92
N THR A 50 -0.19 11.75 -14.07
CA THR A 50 -1.23 12.16 -15.02
C THR A 50 -2.51 11.36 -14.84
N ASN A 51 -3.63 11.91 -15.28
CA ASN A 51 -4.90 11.21 -15.28
C ASN A 51 -4.93 10.08 -16.32
N CYS A 52 -4.40 10.35 -17.53
CA CYS A 52 -4.32 9.33 -18.57
C CYS A 52 -3.19 9.60 -19.57
N TYR A 53 -2.80 8.53 -20.28
CA TYR A 53 -1.91 8.59 -21.43
C TYR A 53 -2.68 8.21 -22.70
N SER A 54 -2.38 8.92 -23.81
CA SER A 54 -2.98 8.64 -25.11
C SER A 54 -2.47 7.33 -25.72
N THR A 55 -3.37 6.61 -26.36
CA THR A 55 -3.05 5.48 -27.24
C THR A 55 -3.35 5.81 -28.72
N ASN A 56 -3.75 7.04 -29.03
CA ASN A 56 -4.06 7.44 -30.39
C ASN A 56 -2.79 7.54 -31.23
N PRO A 57 -2.83 7.13 -32.51
CA PRO A 57 -1.75 7.36 -33.44
C PRO A 57 -1.34 8.85 -33.48
N GLY A 58 -0.05 9.14 -33.53
CA GLY A 58 0.50 10.50 -33.47
C GLY A 58 0.59 11.14 -32.10
N TYR A 59 -0.18 10.65 -31.10
CA TYR A 59 -0.18 11.15 -29.72
C TYR A 59 0.16 10.05 -28.71
N TYR A 60 0.68 8.93 -29.16
CA TYR A 60 0.95 7.77 -28.30
C TYR A 60 1.89 8.10 -27.14
N GLY A 61 1.43 7.85 -25.91
CA GLY A 61 2.17 8.12 -24.69
C GLY A 61 2.08 9.57 -24.19
N LYS A 62 1.43 10.50 -24.92
CA LYS A 62 1.20 11.87 -24.43
C LYS A 62 0.25 11.86 -23.24
N SER A 63 0.59 12.68 -22.23
CA SER A 63 -0.21 12.84 -21.03
C SER A 63 -1.39 13.77 -21.20
N TYR A 64 -2.44 13.52 -20.43
CA TYR A 64 -3.58 14.42 -20.30
C TYR A 64 -3.92 14.63 -18.82
N GLN A 65 -4.25 15.88 -18.47
CA GLN A 65 -4.69 16.26 -17.13
C GLN A 65 -3.70 15.84 -16.02
N SER A 66 -2.46 16.27 -16.15
CA SER A 66 -1.55 16.30 -15.00
C SER A 66 -2.11 17.28 -13.95
N TRP A 67 -1.81 17.11 -12.68
CA TRP A 67 -2.30 17.86 -11.51
C TRP A 67 -3.78 17.63 -11.15
N THR A 68 -4.70 17.66 -12.10
CA THR A 68 -6.16 17.54 -11.87
C THR A 68 -6.63 16.09 -11.90
N THR A 69 -6.03 15.25 -11.05
CA THR A 69 -6.33 13.80 -11.00
C THR A 69 -6.16 13.22 -9.61
N GLY A 70 -6.94 12.23 -9.27
CA GLY A 70 -6.76 11.42 -8.06
C GLY A 70 -5.72 10.30 -8.22
N THR A 71 -5.00 10.20 -9.34
CA THR A 71 -4.05 9.10 -9.60
C THR A 71 -3.00 8.97 -8.51
N SER A 72 -2.38 10.09 -8.09
CA SER A 72 -1.37 10.09 -7.05
C SER A 72 -1.90 9.55 -5.72
N ALA A 73 -3.07 10.02 -5.30
CA ALA A 73 -3.70 9.57 -4.05
C ALA A 73 -3.98 8.06 -4.07
N TRP A 74 -4.53 7.54 -5.18
CA TRP A 74 -4.80 6.11 -5.32
C TRP A 74 -3.53 5.27 -5.43
N CYS A 75 -2.48 5.77 -6.07
CA CYS A 75 -1.18 5.10 -6.10
C CYS A 75 -0.53 5.07 -4.71
N MET A 76 -0.62 6.16 -3.94
CA MET A 76 -0.16 6.20 -2.55
C MET A 76 -0.95 5.24 -1.65
N MET A 77 -2.27 5.17 -1.80
CA MET A 77 -3.09 4.16 -1.12
C MET A 77 -2.69 2.74 -1.54
N GLY A 78 -2.41 2.52 -2.82
CA GLY A 78 -1.91 1.24 -3.34
C GLY A 78 -0.59 0.82 -2.71
N LEU A 79 0.33 1.76 -2.52
CA LEU A 79 1.62 1.53 -1.88
C LEU A 79 1.44 1.30 -0.36
N TYR A 80 0.82 2.26 0.35
CA TYR A 80 0.70 2.24 1.81
C TYR A 80 -0.28 1.19 2.32
N GLU A 81 -1.53 1.24 1.85
CA GLU A 81 -2.59 0.38 2.35
C GLU A 81 -2.66 -0.96 1.60
N GLY A 82 -2.15 -1.00 0.37
CA GLY A 82 -2.07 -2.20 -0.45
C GLY A 82 -0.80 -2.99 -0.18
N MET A 83 0.35 -2.52 -0.68
CA MET A 83 1.61 -3.29 -0.63
C MET A 83 2.17 -3.36 0.79
N MET A 84 2.33 -2.23 1.49
CA MET A 84 2.80 -2.24 2.88
C MET A 84 1.72 -2.71 3.86
N GLY A 85 0.44 -2.64 3.46
CA GLY A 85 -0.68 -3.15 4.23
C GLY A 85 -1.00 -2.34 5.48
N ILE A 86 -0.46 -1.11 5.64
CA ILE A 86 -0.62 -0.27 6.82
C ILE A 86 -1.95 0.48 6.73
N LYS A 87 -2.96 0.02 7.44
CA LYS A 87 -4.33 0.56 7.41
C LYS A 87 -4.73 1.12 8.76
N ARG A 88 -5.47 2.23 8.71
CA ARG A 88 -6.14 2.75 9.90
C ARG A 88 -7.32 1.86 10.25
N ASP A 89 -7.40 1.48 11.51
CA ASP A 89 -8.54 0.78 12.09
C ASP A 89 -9.08 1.58 13.28
N TYR A 90 -10.23 1.16 13.81
CA TYR A 90 -10.86 1.87 14.92
C TYR A 90 -9.99 1.83 16.19
N ASP A 91 -9.35 0.70 16.46
CA ASP A 91 -8.57 0.46 17.66
C ASP A 91 -7.05 0.62 17.49
N GLY A 92 -6.58 0.93 16.27
CA GLY A 92 -5.15 1.05 16.01
C GLY A 92 -4.76 1.05 14.55
N LEU A 93 -3.57 0.54 14.26
CA LEU A 93 -3.08 0.29 12.91
C LEU A 93 -3.11 -1.20 12.62
N ARG A 94 -3.85 -1.59 11.61
CA ARG A 94 -3.84 -2.96 11.09
C ARG A 94 -2.76 -3.10 10.03
N ILE A 95 -1.85 -4.07 10.21
CA ILE A 95 -0.74 -4.27 9.28
C ILE A 95 -0.87 -5.65 8.63
N VAL A 96 -1.24 -5.65 7.34
CA VAL A 96 -1.43 -6.85 6.51
C VAL A 96 -0.73 -6.64 5.18
N PRO A 97 0.58 -6.89 5.09
CA PRO A 97 1.34 -6.62 3.88
C PRO A 97 0.94 -7.54 2.72
N CYS A 98 0.93 -6.96 1.50
CA CYS A 98 0.99 -7.70 0.25
C CYS A 98 2.26 -7.26 -0.49
N PHE A 99 3.37 -7.84 -0.08
CA PHE A 99 4.70 -7.36 -0.43
C PHE A 99 5.09 -7.81 -1.85
N PRO A 100 5.71 -6.95 -2.66
CA PRO A 100 6.35 -7.44 -3.88
C PRO A 100 7.46 -8.43 -3.53
N ALA A 101 7.53 -9.57 -4.19
CA ALA A 101 8.51 -10.62 -3.87
C ALA A 101 9.98 -10.15 -3.95
N ALA A 102 10.26 -9.12 -4.77
CA ALA A 102 11.58 -8.54 -4.89
C ALA A 102 11.98 -7.62 -3.70
N TRP A 103 11.07 -7.29 -2.80
CA TRP A 103 11.36 -6.45 -1.64
C TRP A 103 11.72 -7.31 -0.43
N GLU A 104 12.90 -7.12 0.08
CA GLU A 104 13.37 -7.78 1.31
C GLU A 104 12.93 -7.01 2.56
N GLU A 105 12.90 -5.67 2.44
CA GLU A 105 12.53 -4.78 3.52
C GLU A 105 11.85 -3.52 2.97
N ALA A 106 10.96 -2.93 3.77
CA ALA A 106 10.47 -1.58 3.57
C ALA A 106 10.16 -0.95 4.92
N GLU A 107 10.33 0.37 5.01
CA GLU A 107 10.02 1.12 6.21
C GLU A 107 9.05 2.28 5.94
N ALA A 108 8.31 2.67 6.95
CA ALA A 108 7.44 3.82 6.92
C ALA A 108 7.24 4.40 8.31
N THR A 109 7.15 5.71 8.40
CA THR A 109 6.67 6.39 9.61
C THR A 109 5.22 6.79 9.43
N ARG A 110 4.38 6.48 10.42
CA ARG A 110 2.97 6.83 10.42
C ARG A 110 2.59 7.58 11.68
N HIS A 111 2.20 8.84 11.53
CA HIS A 111 1.51 9.55 12.61
C HIS A 111 0.06 9.08 12.70
N PHE A 112 -0.37 8.61 13.87
CA PHE A 112 -1.74 8.15 14.09
C PHE A 112 -2.17 8.33 15.54
N ARG A 113 -3.28 9.04 15.74
CA ARG A 113 -3.92 9.27 17.06
C ARG A 113 -2.95 9.75 18.15
N GLY A 114 -2.07 10.69 17.81
CA GLY A 114 -1.19 11.35 18.79
C GLY A 114 0.06 10.56 19.18
N ALA A 115 0.42 9.54 18.40
CA ALA A 115 1.72 8.86 18.49
C ALA A 115 2.32 8.68 17.09
N ASP A 116 3.62 8.49 17.00
CA ASP A 116 4.33 8.12 15.78
C ASP A 116 4.66 6.62 15.82
N TYR A 117 4.55 5.98 14.67
CA TYR A 117 4.87 4.56 14.49
C TYR A 117 5.94 4.44 13.43
N HIS A 118 7.14 4.04 13.82
CA HIS A 118 8.20 3.67 12.89
C HIS A 118 8.06 2.19 12.58
N ILE A 119 7.64 1.87 11.36
CA ILE A 119 7.22 0.52 10.94
C ILE A 119 8.25 -0.02 9.98
N VAL A 120 8.91 -1.11 10.35
CA VAL A 120 9.86 -1.85 9.51
C VAL A 120 9.26 -3.21 9.16
N ILE A 121 9.06 -3.47 7.87
CA ILE A 121 8.50 -4.73 7.36
C ILE A 121 9.63 -5.53 6.72
N ARG A 122 9.90 -6.74 7.21
CA ARG A 122 10.93 -7.65 6.69
C ARG A 122 10.31 -8.86 6.01
N ASN A 123 10.83 -9.19 4.83
CA ASN A 123 10.38 -10.29 3.97
C ASN A 123 11.53 -11.19 3.50
N PRO A 124 12.24 -11.86 4.41
CA PRO A 124 13.41 -12.66 4.06
C PRO A 124 13.10 -13.89 3.21
N LYS A 125 11.81 -14.28 3.15
CA LYS A 125 11.35 -15.43 2.35
C LYS A 125 10.75 -15.02 1.01
N HIS A 126 10.79 -13.75 0.63
CA HIS A 126 10.26 -13.23 -0.63
C HIS A 126 8.78 -13.56 -0.88
N LEU A 127 7.97 -13.56 0.19
CA LEU A 127 6.55 -13.85 0.12
C LEU A 127 5.77 -12.64 -0.42
N GLU A 128 4.81 -12.89 -1.30
CA GLU A 128 3.86 -11.83 -1.70
C GLU A 128 2.74 -11.66 -0.66
N LYS A 129 2.38 -12.74 0.03
CA LYS A 129 1.39 -12.75 1.10
C LYS A 129 1.85 -13.75 2.17
N GLY A 130 1.72 -13.37 3.41
CA GLY A 130 2.08 -14.22 4.55
C GLY A 130 1.34 -13.77 5.80
N LYS A 131 1.60 -14.48 6.89
CA LYS A 131 1.12 -14.09 8.22
C LYS A 131 2.14 -13.12 8.82
N PRO A 132 1.76 -11.88 9.15
CA PRO A 132 2.68 -10.96 9.81
C PRO A 132 2.85 -11.35 11.28
N VAL A 133 4.10 -11.48 11.71
CA VAL A 133 4.48 -11.50 13.12
C VAL A 133 4.91 -10.09 13.49
N ILE A 134 4.24 -9.46 14.45
CA ILE A 134 4.45 -8.05 14.77
C ILE A 134 4.97 -7.92 16.20
N THR A 135 6.02 -7.13 16.38
CA THR A 135 6.47 -6.67 17.69
C THR A 135 6.33 -5.14 17.75
N VAL A 136 6.01 -4.64 18.93
CA VAL A 136 5.95 -3.21 19.22
C VAL A 136 6.84 -2.97 20.44
N ASP A 137 7.81 -2.08 20.31
CA ASP A 137 8.80 -1.77 21.35
C ASP A 137 9.45 -3.03 21.94
N GLY A 138 9.79 -3.99 21.07
CA GLY A 138 10.39 -5.27 21.42
C GLY A 138 9.43 -6.31 22.01
N SER A 139 8.15 -5.98 22.23
CA SER A 139 7.15 -6.90 22.76
C SER A 139 6.28 -7.49 21.66
N LEU A 140 6.03 -8.81 21.69
CA LEU A 140 5.18 -9.47 20.71
C LEU A 140 3.75 -8.91 20.77
N CYS A 141 3.30 -8.35 19.66
CA CYS A 141 1.93 -7.90 19.50
C CYS A 141 1.07 -9.11 19.12
N VAL A 142 0.51 -9.78 20.11
CA VAL A 142 -0.49 -10.83 19.87
C VAL A 142 -1.75 -10.11 19.42
N GLY A 143 -2.11 -10.23 18.14
CA GLY A 143 -3.31 -9.64 17.59
C GLY A 143 -4.50 -10.00 18.47
N GLY A 144 -5.09 -8.98 19.11
CA GLY A 144 -6.31 -9.18 19.88
C GLY A 144 -7.40 -9.76 19.01
N PRO A 145 -8.40 -10.42 19.59
CA PRO A 145 -9.55 -10.89 18.84
C PRO A 145 -10.13 -9.72 18.05
N VAL A 146 -10.42 -9.94 16.79
CA VAL A 146 -11.20 -9.01 15.99
C VAL A 146 -12.51 -8.82 16.75
N ASN A 147 -12.58 -7.79 17.58
CA ASN A 147 -13.82 -7.47 18.27
C ASN A 147 -14.84 -7.19 17.16
N SER A 148 -15.78 -8.11 17.09
CA SER A 148 -16.96 -8.05 16.25
C SER A 148 -17.48 -6.61 16.23
N SER A 149 -17.46 -5.99 15.04
CA SER A 149 -18.22 -4.78 14.80
C SER A 149 -19.65 -5.00 15.35
N PRO A 150 -20.25 -4.04 16.05
CA PRO A 150 -21.62 -4.19 16.56
C PRO A 150 -22.69 -4.31 15.45
N CYS A 151 -22.28 -4.25 14.19
CA CYS A 151 -23.12 -4.49 13.03
C CYS A 151 -22.82 -5.92 12.54
N GLY A 152 -23.67 -6.87 12.90
CA GLY A 152 -23.55 -8.30 12.62
C GLY A 152 -23.63 -8.64 11.13
N ASP A 153 -22.57 -8.31 10.38
CA ASP A 153 -22.39 -8.81 9.02
C ASP A 153 -21.57 -10.11 9.06
N GLU A 154 -22.29 -11.23 9.18
CA GLU A 154 -21.76 -12.60 9.18
C GLU A 154 -21.01 -12.99 7.89
N ARG A 155 -20.84 -12.06 6.93
CA ARG A 155 -20.19 -12.28 5.63
C ARG A 155 -18.76 -11.76 5.56
N ARG A 156 -18.15 -11.32 6.67
CA ARG A 156 -16.72 -11.01 6.71
C ARG A 156 -15.93 -12.31 6.77
N ASP A 157 -15.23 -12.61 5.71
CA ASP A 157 -14.16 -13.59 5.72
C ASP A 157 -13.01 -13.05 6.60
N ASP A 158 -13.08 -13.32 7.89
CA ASP A 158 -12.10 -12.89 8.89
C ASP A 158 -10.70 -13.46 8.63
N SER A 159 -10.58 -14.50 7.77
CA SER A 159 -9.31 -15.07 7.34
C SER A 159 -8.48 -14.05 6.51
N LEU A 160 -9.15 -13.11 5.84
CA LEU A 160 -8.49 -12.01 5.11
C LEU A 160 -7.96 -10.90 6.03
N TYR A 161 -8.33 -10.88 7.30
CA TYR A 161 -8.00 -9.85 8.28
C TYR A 161 -7.17 -10.35 9.46
N ALA A 162 -6.60 -11.55 9.36
CA ALA A 162 -5.70 -12.12 10.37
C ALA A 162 -4.34 -11.41 10.46
N GLY A 163 -4.30 -10.11 10.21
CA GLY A 163 -3.14 -9.25 10.40
C GLY A 163 -3.12 -8.68 11.81
N GLY A 164 -1.93 -8.51 12.37
CA GLY A 164 -1.77 -7.94 13.70
C GLY A 164 -2.32 -6.51 13.76
N LEU A 165 -3.02 -6.22 14.84
CA LEU A 165 -3.46 -4.87 15.19
C LEU A 165 -2.43 -4.26 16.16
N VAL A 166 -1.78 -3.19 15.75
CA VAL A 166 -0.93 -2.34 16.59
C VAL A 166 -1.83 -1.34 17.30
N PRO A 167 -1.89 -1.32 18.62
CA PRO A 167 -2.77 -0.43 19.37
C PRO A 167 -2.50 1.05 19.09
N ALA A 168 -3.50 1.89 19.27
CA ALA A 168 -3.33 3.33 19.31
C ALA A 168 -2.87 3.76 20.71
N PHE A 169 -1.60 4.20 20.85
CA PHE A 169 -1.04 4.59 22.16
C PHE A 169 -1.46 6.00 22.58
N GLY A 170 -1.41 6.98 21.68
CA GLY A 170 -1.86 8.35 21.96
C GLY A 170 -1.03 9.11 23.00
N ASP A 171 0.21 8.71 23.22
CA ASP A 171 1.10 9.18 24.31
C ASP A 171 2.15 10.21 23.87
N GLY A 172 2.11 10.63 22.60
CA GLY A 172 3.05 11.61 22.03
C GLY A 172 4.43 11.06 21.71
N LYS A 173 4.64 9.74 21.82
CA LYS A 173 5.96 9.11 21.59
C LYS A 173 6.03 8.47 20.21
N THR A 174 7.25 8.05 19.87
CA THR A 174 7.51 7.16 18.72
C THR A 174 7.59 5.72 19.20
N HIS A 175 6.86 4.83 18.54
CA HIS A 175 6.86 3.39 18.80
C HIS A 175 7.53 2.66 17.65
N GLU A 176 8.45 1.75 17.99
CA GLU A 176 9.13 0.90 17.01
C GLU A 176 8.27 -0.34 16.72
N VAL A 177 7.84 -0.48 15.47
CA VAL A 177 7.00 -1.60 15.02
C VAL A 177 7.77 -2.44 14.01
N GLU A 178 8.11 -3.66 14.41
CA GLU A 178 8.74 -4.62 13.51
C GLU A 178 7.72 -5.63 13.02
N VAL A 179 7.71 -5.87 11.72
CA VAL A 179 6.80 -6.79 11.05
C VAL A 179 7.62 -7.80 10.26
N LEU A 180 7.53 -9.07 10.64
CA LEU A 180 8.17 -10.17 9.91
C LEU A 180 7.10 -10.94 9.13
N LEU A 181 7.25 -11.03 7.81
CA LEU A 181 6.40 -11.89 6.99
C LEU A 181 6.82 -13.34 7.13
N SER A 182 5.88 -14.19 7.59
CA SER A 182 6.03 -15.63 7.73
C SER A 182 5.00 -16.39 6.90
N GLU A 183 5.21 -17.68 6.73
CA GLU A 183 4.28 -18.59 6.04
C GLU A 183 2.98 -18.82 6.81
#